data_1eb4ef97d235e1cbfe570ee1baeb8298
#
_entry.id   1eb4ef97d235e1cbfe570ee1baeb8298
#
_cell.length_a   1.000
_cell.length_b   1.000
_cell.length_c   1.000
_cell.angle_alpha   90.00
_cell.angle_beta   90.00
_cell.angle_gamma   90.00
#
_symmetry.space_group_name_H-M   'P 1'
#
loop_
_entity.id
_entity.type
_entity.pdbx_description
1 polymer ?
#
loop_
_entity_poly.entity_id
_entity_poly.type
_entity_poly.pdbx_seq_one_letter_code
_entity_poly.pdbx_strand_id
1 'polypeptide(L)'
;LLALEKRKQKPTLKQIEYLERILANMSEEEVSEILQNKSVKQLSGEDVKGILDEISEETKANIAPSEKQIALIIRVSDRLGLELNGILAEMGLTDLSELTGGKDGSASQLIDSLLNMDRNSPATERQVSAIISMVEKLEMPIEQALEAVRTESIEAITKSDASILIGNLKKTINSKRRSKK
;
A
#
# COMPACT_ATOMS: atom_id res chain seq x y z
N LEU A 1 -28.57 26.20 -6.28
CA LEU A 1 -29.21 24.88 -6.14
C LEU A 1 -28.17 23.76 -6.03
N LEU A 2 -27.18 23.65 -6.92
CA LEU A 2 -26.11 22.64 -6.90
C LEU A 2 -25.23 22.67 -5.63
N ALA A 3 -25.00 23.85 -5.05
CA ALA A 3 -24.23 23.97 -3.81
C ALA A 3 -25.00 23.48 -2.57
N LEU A 4 -26.33 23.59 -2.57
CA LEU A 4 -27.21 23.08 -1.51
C LEU A 4 -27.35 21.54 -1.55
N GLU A 5 -27.29 20.93 -2.72
CA GLU A 5 -27.35 19.48 -2.85
C GLU A 5 -26.04 18.80 -2.37
N LYS A 6 -24.88 19.43 -2.59
CA LYS A 6 -23.59 18.92 -2.05
C LYS A 6 -23.56 18.87 -0.52
N ARG A 7 -24.23 19.80 0.18
CA ARG A 7 -24.32 19.81 1.64
C ARG A 7 -25.05 18.62 2.26
N LYS A 8 -25.86 17.91 1.46
CA LYS A 8 -26.67 16.77 1.92
C LYS A 8 -26.06 15.40 1.60
N GLN A 9 -24.92 15.36 0.92
CA GLN A 9 -24.26 14.06 0.64
C GLN A 9 -23.76 13.45 1.95
N LYS A 10 -24.10 12.17 2.14
CA LYS A 10 -23.56 11.40 3.26
C LYS A 10 -22.05 11.24 3.11
N PRO A 11 -21.30 11.25 4.20
CA PRO A 11 -19.88 10.97 4.16
C PRO A 11 -19.61 9.56 3.61
N THR A 12 -18.52 9.38 2.91
CA THR A 12 -18.08 8.07 2.46
C THR A 12 -17.64 7.21 3.65
N LEU A 13 -17.74 5.89 3.52
CA LEU A 13 -17.26 4.98 4.56
C LEU A 13 -15.79 5.25 4.93
N LYS A 14 -14.94 5.56 3.95
CA LYS A 14 -13.53 5.91 4.20
C LYS A 14 -13.36 7.18 5.03
N GLN A 15 -14.20 8.18 4.82
CA GLN A 15 -14.17 9.40 5.61
C GLN A 15 -14.61 9.13 7.05
N ILE A 16 -15.64 8.32 7.23
CA ILE A 16 -16.12 7.91 8.56
C ILE A 16 -15.04 7.13 9.29
N GLU A 17 -14.50 6.07 8.69
CA GLU A 17 -13.43 5.24 9.27
C GLU A 17 -12.20 6.10 9.65
N TYR A 18 -11.83 7.05 8.81
CA TYR A 18 -10.70 7.93 9.07
C TYR A 18 -10.97 8.89 10.24
N LEU A 19 -12.15 9.51 10.27
CA LEU A 19 -12.56 10.38 11.36
C LEU A 19 -12.65 9.61 12.69
N GLU A 20 -13.29 8.45 12.71
CA GLU A 20 -13.42 7.61 13.92
C GLU A 20 -12.05 7.21 14.49
N ARG A 21 -11.07 6.93 13.62
CA ARG A 21 -9.70 6.62 14.06
C ARG A 21 -8.99 7.82 14.67
N ILE A 22 -9.23 9.01 14.18
CA ILE A 22 -8.68 10.24 14.77
C ILE A 22 -9.33 10.47 16.13
N LEU A 23 -10.65 10.41 16.19
CA LEU A 23 -11.42 10.64 17.43
C LEU A 23 -11.11 9.63 18.53
N ALA A 24 -10.71 8.39 18.18
CA ALA A 24 -10.34 7.36 19.15
C ALA A 24 -9.09 7.72 19.98
N ASN A 25 -8.27 8.64 19.50
CA ASN A 25 -7.06 9.11 20.21
C ASN A 25 -7.25 10.45 20.94
N MET A 26 -8.49 10.95 20.99
CA MET A 26 -8.85 12.21 21.63
C MET A 26 -9.64 11.96 22.91
N SER A 27 -9.62 12.92 23.83
CA SER A 27 -10.46 12.86 25.01
C SER A 27 -11.95 13.03 24.66
N GLU A 28 -12.83 12.54 25.52
CA GLU A 28 -14.29 12.69 25.32
C GLU A 28 -14.72 14.16 25.20
N GLU A 29 -14.05 15.06 25.92
CA GLU A 29 -14.30 16.50 25.89
C GLU A 29 -13.94 17.09 24.52
N GLU A 30 -12.74 16.78 23.99
CA GLU A 30 -12.31 17.22 22.65
C GLU A 30 -13.21 16.65 21.54
N VAL A 31 -13.60 15.38 21.64
CA VAL A 31 -14.52 14.73 20.70
C VAL A 31 -15.89 15.45 20.71
N SER A 32 -16.41 15.75 21.90
CA SER A 32 -17.70 16.45 22.04
C SER A 32 -17.67 17.86 21.45
N GLU A 33 -16.57 18.58 21.64
CA GLU A 33 -16.36 19.92 21.09
C GLU A 33 -16.29 19.88 19.55
N ILE A 34 -15.45 19.01 18.99
CA ILE A 34 -15.27 18.87 17.54
C ILE A 34 -16.57 18.42 16.85
N LEU A 35 -17.26 17.46 17.43
CA LEU A 35 -18.53 16.97 16.88
C LEU A 35 -19.73 17.89 17.19
N GLN A 36 -19.54 18.95 17.97
CA GLN A 36 -20.64 19.85 18.37
C GLN A 36 -21.82 19.07 18.96
N ASN A 37 -21.54 18.07 19.80
CA ASN A 37 -22.51 17.15 20.40
C ASN A 37 -23.34 16.31 19.39
N LYS A 38 -22.89 16.21 18.12
CA LYS A 38 -23.49 15.31 17.12
C LYS A 38 -22.80 13.96 17.14
N SER A 39 -23.51 12.91 16.73
CA SER A 39 -22.85 11.62 16.45
C SER A 39 -22.24 11.64 15.03
N VAL A 40 -21.18 10.87 14.81
CA VAL A 40 -20.53 10.73 13.48
C VAL A 40 -21.55 10.35 12.39
N LYS A 41 -22.58 9.56 12.74
CA LYS A 41 -23.66 9.14 11.82
C LYS A 41 -24.57 10.27 11.36
N GLN A 42 -24.58 11.39 12.07
CA GLN A 42 -25.42 12.56 11.75
C GLN A 42 -24.70 13.59 10.90
N LEU A 43 -23.39 13.42 10.69
CA LEU A 43 -22.57 14.34 9.91
C LEU A 43 -22.84 14.18 8.41
N SER A 44 -22.79 15.30 7.70
CA SER A 44 -22.71 15.31 6.24
C SER A 44 -21.26 15.17 5.76
N GLY A 45 -21.05 14.89 4.48
CA GLY A 45 -19.72 14.83 3.89
C GLY A 45 -18.93 16.14 4.00
N GLU A 46 -19.62 17.28 3.99
CA GLU A 46 -19.01 18.62 4.22
C GLU A 46 -18.65 18.82 5.69
N ASP A 47 -19.50 18.38 6.64
CA ASP A 47 -19.19 18.46 8.07
C ASP A 47 -17.92 17.65 8.38
N VAL A 48 -17.83 16.41 7.88
CA VAL A 48 -16.64 15.56 8.07
C VAL A 48 -15.40 16.22 7.45
N LYS A 49 -15.52 16.81 6.27
CA LYS A 49 -14.40 17.52 5.64
C LYS A 49 -13.97 18.72 6.49
N GLY A 50 -14.90 19.55 6.93
CA GLY A 50 -14.61 20.70 7.79
C GLY A 50 -13.89 20.28 9.07
N ILE A 51 -14.39 19.25 9.76
CA ILE A 51 -13.76 18.69 10.95
C ILE A 51 -12.33 18.22 10.66
N LEU A 52 -12.13 17.49 9.57
CA LEU A 52 -10.80 17.00 9.19
C LEU A 52 -9.83 18.14 8.82
N ASP A 53 -10.34 19.24 8.27
CA ASP A 53 -9.53 20.42 7.96
C ASP A 53 -9.13 21.21 9.23
N GLU A 54 -9.95 21.17 10.29
CA GLU A 54 -9.68 21.81 11.58
C GLU A 54 -8.75 21.03 12.49
N ILE A 55 -8.71 19.67 12.38
CA ILE A 55 -7.83 18.82 13.20
C ILE A 55 -6.36 19.07 12.82
N SER A 56 -5.50 19.22 13.84
CA SER A 56 -4.08 19.48 13.65
C SER A 56 -3.37 18.34 12.92
N GLU A 57 -2.32 18.67 12.16
CA GLU A 57 -1.50 17.66 11.47
C GLU A 57 -0.80 16.72 12.47
N GLU A 58 -0.48 17.20 13.67
CA GLU A 58 0.08 16.38 14.74
C GLU A 58 -0.90 15.29 15.20
N THR A 59 -2.15 15.65 15.41
CA THR A 59 -3.20 14.67 15.77
C THR A 59 -3.41 13.66 14.62
N LYS A 60 -3.39 14.11 13.37
CA LYS A 60 -3.49 13.21 12.21
C LYS A 60 -2.29 12.29 12.06
N ALA A 61 -1.11 12.74 12.47
CA ALA A 61 0.11 11.91 12.43
C ALA A 61 0.08 10.78 13.47
N ASN A 62 -0.55 11.01 14.62
CA ASN A 62 -0.55 10.08 15.76
C ASN A 62 -1.73 9.11 15.77
N ILE A 63 -2.53 9.02 14.70
CA ILE A 63 -3.63 8.05 14.63
C ILE A 63 -3.11 6.60 14.62
N ALA A 64 -3.86 5.69 15.23
CA ALA A 64 -3.55 4.27 15.18
C ALA A 64 -3.54 3.74 13.72
N PRO A 65 -2.73 2.72 13.40
CA PRO A 65 -2.74 2.11 12.08
C PRO A 65 -4.10 1.49 11.76
N SER A 66 -4.49 1.51 10.49
CA SER A 66 -5.72 0.83 10.06
C SER A 66 -5.54 -0.68 10.08
N GLU A 67 -6.63 -1.43 10.24
CA GLU A 67 -6.63 -2.88 10.11
C GLU A 67 -5.97 -3.35 8.80
N LYS A 68 -6.16 -2.60 7.72
CA LYS A 68 -5.55 -2.89 6.41
C LYS A 68 -4.03 -2.72 6.42
N GLN A 69 -3.51 -1.70 7.13
CA GLN A 69 -2.07 -1.51 7.31
C GLN A 69 -1.49 -2.64 8.15
N ILE A 70 -2.11 -2.98 9.27
CA ILE A 70 -1.70 -4.09 10.13
C ILE A 70 -1.70 -5.41 9.35
N ALA A 71 -2.79 -5.74 8.66
CA ALA A 71 -2.90 -6.94 7.87
C ALA A 71 -1.85 -7.00 6.72
N LEU A 72 -1.51 -5.86 6.13
CA LEU A 72 -0.49 -5.78 5.11
C LEU A 72 0.92 -6.02 5.68
N ILE A 73 1.23 -5.41 6.82
CA ILE A 73 2.51 -5.61 7.52
C ILE A 73 2.69 -7.10 7.84
N ILE A 74 1.72 -7.73 8.51
CA ILE A 74 1.77 -9.16 8.86
C ILE A 74 1.99 -10.01 7.60
N ARG A 75 1.16 -9.82 6.58
CA ARG A 75 1.22 -10.61 5.36
C ARG A 75 2.56 -10.50 4.61
N VAL A 76 3.13 -9.28 4.57
CA VAL A 76 4.41 -9.08 3.86
C VAL A 76 5.56 -9.61 4.68
N SER A 77 5.56 -9.43 6.00
CA SER A 77 6.57 -10.00 6.91
C SER A 77 6.59 -11.53 6.84
N ASP A 78 5.42 -12.18 6.91
CA ASP A 78 5.30 -13.64 6.76
C ASP A 78 5.87 -14.12 5.41
N ARG A 79 5.53 -13.43 4.32
CA ARG A 79 6.02 -13.78 2.99
C ARG A 79 7.53 -13.64 2.85
N LEU A 80 8.14 -12.70 3.56
CA LEU A 80 9.58 -12.49 3.61
C LEU A 80 10.28 -13.43 4.60
N GLY A 81 9.52 -14.17 5.43
CA GLY A 81 10.07 -15.00 6.50
C GLY A 81 10.68 -14.17 7.64
N LEU A 82 10.21 -12.95 7.83
CA LEU A 82 10.73 -12.03 8.86
C LEU A 82 9.95 -12.17 10.16
N GLU A 83 10.67 -12.21 11.26
CA GLU A 83 10.09 -12.19 12.62
C GLU A 83 9.60 -10.77 12.94
N LEU A 84 8.27 -10.59 12.99
CA LEU A 84 7.65 -9.28 13.19
C LEU A 84 8.08 -8.60 14.49
N ASN A 85 8.19 -9.39 15.58
CA ASN A 85 8.64 -8.86 16.87
C ASN A 85 10.09 -8.32 16.81
N GLY A 86 10.95 -8.93 15.99
CA GLY A 86 12.31 -8.44 15.75
C GLY A 86 12.29 -7.08 15.05
N ILE A 87 11.45 -6.92 14.03
CA ILE A 87 11.30 -5.65 13.30
C ILE A 87 10.77 -4.55 14.22
N LEU A 88 9.75 -4.84 15.02
CA LEU A 88 9.19 -3.89 15.99
C LEU A 88 10.23 -3.48 17.03
N ALA A 89 11.01 -4.43 17.55
CA ALA A 89 12.07 -4.15 18.51
C ALA A 89 13.17 -3.24 17.93
N GLU A 90 13.54 -3.40 16.65
CA GLU A 90 14.46 -2.49 15.95
C GLU A 90 13.92 -1.06 15.85
N MET A 91 12.59 -0.92 15.78
CA MET A 91 11.91 0.38 15.79
C MET A 91 11.68 0.93 17.22
N GLY A 92 12.09 0.20 18.26
CA GLY A 92 11.85 0.55 19.67
C GLY A 92 10.40 0.34 20.12
N LEU A 93 9.65 -0.52 19.42
CA LEU A 93 8.25 -0.83 19.67
C LEU A 93 8.11 -2.26 20.19
N THR A 94 7.06 -2.52 20.97
CA THR A 94 6.75 -3.84 21.51
C THR A 94 5.53 -4.48 20.85
N ASP A 95 4.64 -3.67 20.26
CA ASP A 95 3.41 -4.14 19.65
C ASP A 95 3.03 -3.30 18.41
N LEU A 96 2.27 -3.90 17.50
CA LEU A 96 1.76 -3.24 16.28
C LEU A 96 0.84 -2.05 16.59
N SER A 97 0.18 -2.04 17.74
CA SER A 97 -0.70 -0.95 18.16
C SER A 97 0.05 0.34 18.48
N GLU A 98 1.36 0.26 18.74
CA GLU A 98 2.22 1.42 18.99
C GLU A 98 2.64 2.13 17.68
N LEU A 99 2.40 1.50 16.52
CA LEU A 99 2.63 2.14 15.24
C LEU A 99 1.65 3.30 15.02
N THR A 100 2.12 4.34 14.34
CA THR A 100 1.26 5.43 13.88
C THR A 100 0.81 5.20 12.43
N GLY A 101 -0.46 5.43 12.16
CA GLY A 101 -1.10 5.07 10.89
C GLY A 101 -1.32 6.23 9.92
N GLY A 102 -0.84 7.42 10.22
CA GLY A 102 -0.91 8.59 9.32
C GLY A 102 -0.16 8.36 8.01
N LYS A 103 -0.28 9.31 7.08
CA LYS A 103 0.38 9.24 5.77
C LYS A 103 1.90 9.03 5.89
N ASP A 104 2.51 9.75 6.83
CA ASP A 104 3.94 9.68 7.13
C ASP A 104 4.21 8.92 8.44
N GLY A 105 3.20 8.19 8.94
CA GLY A 105 3.28 7.41 10.18
C GLY A 105 4.19 6.18 10.05
N SER A 106 4.64 5.67 11.19
CA SER A 106 5.58 4.54 11.26
C SER A 106 5.05 3.27 10.57
N ALA A 107 3.74 3.03 10.58
CA ALA A 107 3.11 1.92 9.85
C ALA A 107 3.28 2.06 8.34
N SER A 108 3.15 3.28 7.78
CA SER A 108 3.35 3.52 6.35
C SER A 108 4.81 3.34 5.96
N GLN A 109 5.73 3.87 6.77
CA GLN A 109 7.17 3.71 6.55
C GLN A 109 7.60 2.23 6.61
N LEU A 110 7.07 1.48 7.58
CA LEU A 110 7.33 0.04 7.70
C LEU A 110 6.78 -0.72 6.48
N ILE A 111 5.56 -0.42 6.03
CA ILE A 111 4.97 -1.01 4.83
C ILE A 111 5.86 -0.75 3.61
N ASP A 112 6.31 0.48 3.40
CA ASP A 112 7.15 0.83 2.27
C ASP A 112 8.49 0.09 2.30
N SER A 113 9.09 -0.03 3.48
CA SER A 113 10.33 -0.80 3.70
C SER A 113 10.13 -2.29 3.37
N LEU A 114 9.10 -2.91 3.92
CA LEU A 114 8.78 -4.32 3.67
C LEU A 114 8.46 -4.60 2.19
N LEU A 115 7.69 -3.73 1.54
CA LEU A 115 7.38 -3.86 0.11
C LEU A 115 8.63 -3.68 -0.75
N ASN A 116 9.55 -2.83 -0.35
CA ASN A 116 10.82 -2.66 -1.05
C ASN A 116 11.71 -3.90 -0.91
N MET A 117 11.79 -4.49 0.29
CA MET A 117 12.48 -5.77 0.50
C MET A 117 11.86 -6.89 -0.35
N ASP A 118 10.52 -6.97 -0.40
CA ASP A 118 9.82 -7.98 -1.21
C ASP A 118 10.09 -7.81 -2.71
N ARG A 119 10.12 -6.58 -3.21
CA ARG A 119 10.45 -6.29 -4.63
C ARG A 119 11.88 -6.70 -4.98
N ASN A 120 12.81 -6.50 -4.07
CA ASN A 120 14.23 -6.82 -4.23
C ASN A 120 14.58 -8.28 -3.89
N SER A 121 13.62 -9.06 -3.39
CA SER A 121 13.83 -10.48 -3.15
C SER A 121 13.91 -11.26 -4.49
N PRO A 122 14.53 -12.45 -4.52
CA PRO A 122 14.65 -13.28 -5.73
C PRO A 122 13.28 -13.51 -6.39
N ALA A 123 13.27 -13.58 -7.71
CA ALA A 123 12.05 -13.88 -8.46
C ALA A 123 11.48 -15.24 -8.05
N THR A 124 10.15 -15.35 -8.08
CA THR A 124 9.48 -16.62 -7.79
C THR A 124 9.72 -17.62 -8.94
N GLU A 125 9.69 -18.92 -8.63
CA GLU A 125 9.77 -19.99 -9.65
C GLU A 125 8.74 -19.79 -10.76
N ARG A 126 7.54 -19.31 -10.42
CA ARG A 126 6.50 -19.00 -11.40
C ARG A 126 6.89 -17.87 -12.35
N GLN A 127 7.57 -16.84 -11.84
CA GLN A 127 8.06 -15.74 -12.68
C GLN A 127 9.19 -16.23 -13.58
N VAL A 128 10.13 -16.98 -13.05
CA VAL A 128 11.24 -17.57 -13.80
C VAL A 128 10.70 -18.47 -14.92
N SER A 129 9.81 -19.40 -14.61
CA SER A 129 9.17 -20.28 -15.59
C SER A 129 8.41 -19.51 -16.67
N ALA A 130 7.74 -18.43 -16.29
CA ALA A 130 7.02 -17.57 -17.25
C ALA A 130 7.99 -16.86 -18.21
N ILE A 131 9.14 -16.35 -17.71
CA ILE A 131 10.18 -15.73 -18.53
C ILE A 131 10.72 -16.74 -19.55
N ILE A 132 11.16 -17.91 -19.08
CA ILE A 132 11.70 -18.96 -19.93
C ILE A 132 10.71 -19.32 -21.05
N SER A 133 9.45 -19.59 -20.70
CA SER A 133 8.42 -19.93 -21.71
C SER A 133 8.16 -18.80 -22.73
N MET A 134 8.29 -17.53 -22.33
CA MET A 134 8.11 -16.41 -23.26
C MET A 134 9.31 -16.21 -24.17
N VAL A 135 10.52 -16.40 -23.65
CA VAL A 135 11.78 -16.32 -24.39
C VAL A 135 11.81 -17.41 -25.46
N GLU A 136 11.45 -18.65 -25.11
CA GLU A 136 11.30 -19.76 -26.06
C GLU A 136 10.29 -19.44 -27.18
N LYS A 137 9.13 -18.91 -26.84
CA LYS A 137 8.11 -18.49 -27.83
C LYS A 137 8.58 -17.40 -28.77
N LEU A 138 9.52 -16.58 -28.34
CA LEU A 138 10.11 -15.50 -29.14
C LEU A 138 11.32 -15.96 -29.93
N GLU A 139 11.80 -17.18 -29.71
CA GLU A 139 13.05 -17.74 -30.27
C GLU A 139 14.23 -16.80 -29.98
N MET A 140 14.30 -16.27 -28.73
CA MET A 140 15.27 -15.28 -28.29
C MET A 140 16.22 -15.93 -27.27
N PRO A 141 17.53 -15.62 -27.29
CA PRO A 141 18.43 -15.99 -26.22
C PRO A 141 18.01 -15.37 -24.89
N ILE A 142 18.11 -16.13 -23.79
CA ILE A 142 17.72 -15.64 -22.44
C ILE A 142 18.57 -14.44 -22.02
N GLU A 143 19.85 -14.43 -22.36
CA GLU A 143 20.80 -13.37 -22.08
C GLU A 143 20.33 -12.04 -22.67
N GLN A 144 19.85 -12.06 -23.90
CA GLN A 144 19.29 -10.87 -24.57
C GLN A 144 18.04 -10.34 -23.84
N ALA A 145 17.24 -11.22 -23.26
CA ALA A 145 16.08 -10.80 -22.47
C ALA A 145 16.52 -10.17 -21.15
N LEU A 146 17.53 -10.74 -20.48
CA LEU A 146 18.05 -10.26 -19.20
C LEU A 146 18.77 -8.91 -19.30
N GLU A 147 19.39 -8.60 -20.44
CA GLU A 147 19.99 -7.27 -20.72
C GLU A 147 18.98 -6.13 -20.51
N ALA A 148 17.70 -6.35 -20.84
CA ALA A 148 16.65 -5.34 -20.71
C ALA A 148 16.42 -4.92 -19.24
N VAL A 149 16.81 -5.75 -18.28
CA VAL A 149 16.71 -5.50 -16.84
C VAL A 149 18.08 -5.46 -16.16
N ARG A 150 19.16 -5.44 -16.94
CA ARG A 150 20.56 -5.34 -16.48
C ARG A 150 20.93 -6.43 -15.46
N THR A 151 20.45 -7.64 -15.65
CA THR A 151 20.72 -8.78 -14.80
C THR A 151 21.53 -9.81 -15.57
N GLU A 152 22.57 -10.36 -14.93
CA GLU A 152 23.54 -11.26 -15.57
C GLU A 152 23.01 -12.69 -15.71
N SER A 153 22.14 -13.14 -14.79
CA SER A 153 21.58 -14.49 -14.82
C SER A 153 20.13 -14.52 -14.36
N ILE A 154 19.41 -15.58 -14.74
CA ILE A 154 18.00 -15.76 -14.37
C ILE A 154 17.83 -16.04 -12.87
N GLU A 155 18.85 -16.60 -12.22
CA GLU A 155 18.87 -16.90 -10.78
C GLU A 155 19.04 -15.62 -9.95
N ALA A 156 19.68 -14.59 -10.52
CA ALA A 156 19.93 -13.32 -9.85
C ALA A 156 18.79 -12.31 -10.04
N ILE A 157 17.77 -12.63 -10.88
CA ILE A 157 16.70 -11.69 -11.16
C ILE A 157 15.80 -11.48 -9.95
N THR A 158 15.49 -10.20 -9.65
CA THR A 158 14.56 -9.84 -8.56
C THR A 158 13.10 -10.00 -8.99
N LYS A 159 12.17 -10.04 -8.02
CA LYS A 159 10.73 -10.04 -8.31
C LYS A 159 10.30 -8.83 -9.14
N SER A 160 10.90 -7.67 -8.87
CA SER A 160 10.64 -6.44 -9.59
C SER A 160 11.06 -6.55 -11.04
N ASP A 161 12.32 -6.94 -11.28
CA ASP A 161 12.89 -7.04 -12.62
C ASP A 161 12.20 -8.13 -13.43
N ALA A 162 11.89 -9.27 -12.81
CA ALA A 162 11.10 -10.32 -13.43
C ALA A 162 9.71 -9.82 -13.89
N SER A 163 9.05 -9.00 -13.09
CA SER A 163 7.74 -8.41 -13.44
C SER A 163 7.86 -7.46 -14.63
N ILE A 164 8.90 -6.62 -14.66
CA ILE A 164 9.18 -5.71 -15.78
C ILE A 164 9.46 -6.51 -17.04
N LEU A 165 10.34 -7.52 -16.95
CA LEU A 165 10.73 -8.38 -18.07
C LEU A 165 9.53 -9.12 -18.65
N ILE A 166 8.70 -9.74 -17.81
CA ILE A 166 7.46 -10.41 -18.23
C ILE A 166 6.54 -9.43 -18.97
N GLY A 167 6.41 -8.20 -18.48
CA GLY A 167 5.61 -7.15 -19.13
C GLY A 167 6.14 -6.81 -20.54
N ASN A 168 7.44 -6.67 -20.69
CA ASN A 168 8.10 -6.37 -21.97
C ASN A 168 7.98 -7.53 -22.96
N LEU A 169 8.23 -8.76 -22.54
CA LEU A 169 8.09 -9.96 -23.36
C LEU A 169 6.65 -10.16 -23.86
N LYS A 170 5.64 -9.92 -23.00
CA LYS A 170 4.22 -9.94 -23.40
C LYS A 170 3.90 -8.93 -24.50
N LYS A 171 4.42 -7.70 -24.39
CA LYS A 171 4.24 -6.67 -25.42
C LYS A 171 4.84 -7.12 -26.76
N THR A 172 6.06 -7.68 -26.74
CA THR A 172 6.74 -8.19 -27.92
C THR A 172 5.99 -9.34 -28.58
N ILE A 173 5.49 -10.31 -27.80
CA ILE A 173 4.67 -11.41 -28.30
C ILE A 173 3.40 -10.87 -28.97
N ASN A 174 2.73 -9.90 -28.36
CA ASN A 174 1.50 -9.34 -28.89
C ASN A 174 1.73 -8.52 -30.17
N SER A 175 2.85 -7.79 -30.28
CA SER A 175 3.19 -7.06 -31.50
C SER A 175 3.52 -8.02 -32.65
N LYS A 176 4.30 -9.09 -32.43
CA LYS A 176 4.55 -10.13 -33.45
C LYS A 176 3.27 -10.82 -33.97
N ARG A 177 2.27 -11.00 -33.09
CA ARG A 177 0.97 -11.57 -33.47
C ARG A 177 0.15 -10.64 -34.36
N ARG A 178 0.24 -9.31 -34.11
CA ARG A 178 -0.48 -8.31 -34.94
C ARG A 178 0.14 -8.13 -36.31
N SER A 179 1.46 -8.27 -36.43
CA SER A 179 2.17 -8.14 -37.71
C SER A 179 2.01 -9.37 -38.64
N LYS A 180 1.48 -10.48 -38.14
CA LYS A 180 1.21 -11.72 -38.91
C LYS A 180 -0.24 -11.84 -39.39
N LYS A 181 -1.08 -10.86 -39.08
CA LYS A 181 -2.46 -10.72 -39.59
C LYS A 181 -2.52 -9.65 -40.67
#